data_21a251c6110a03b83a6b579d8aa4334d
#
_entry.id   21a251c6110a03b83a6b579d8aa4334d
#
_cell.length_a   1.000
_cell.length_b   1.000
_cell.length_c   1.000
_cell.angle_alpha   90.00
_cell.angle_beta   90.00
_cell.angle_gamma   90.00
#
_symmetry.space_group_name_H-M   'P 1'
#
loop_
_entity.id
_entity.type
_entity.pdbx_description
1 polymer ?
#
loop_
_entity_poly.entity_id
_entity_poly.type
_entity_poly.pdbx_seq_one_letter_code
_entity_poly.pdbx_strand_id
1 'polypeptide(L)'
;MNGKPLVSIISVGLSKFGKHEGLYAREIFTQAVKEAFDRCPKLDPKRDIKAMFVGHMGESYEHQGHTGSTLADWAGLGNIPATRTEAACASSGAALRSGIYAVLSGLADVVLVGGAEKMTHRSTTEVTEYLAMASDYPLEQWNGITFPGLFALMATARMHKYGTTEEQMAMVAVKNHSNANLNPKAQLHKLITVEDVLASKVVAWPIKMFDCSLITDGASCAIITKPELSKKFTDTPVQIIGSGQASDTIGLYERQSLTSIIAAKLAAKTAYEMAQIQPSNVDVAEVHDCFTTV
;
A
#
# COMPACT_ATOMS: atom_id res chain seq x y z
N MET A 1 -9.47 1.68 27.82
CA MET A 1 -10.01 2.94 27.24
C MET A 1 -9.35 3.10 25.89
N ASN A 2 -10.11 3.17 24.80
CA ASN A 2 -9.53 3.33 23.47
C ASN A 2 -9.04 4.77 23.28
N GLY A 3 -7.98 4.98 22.52
CA GLY A 3 -7.47 6.31 22.19
C GLY A 3 -8.54 7.18 21.54
N LYS A 4 -8.39 8.50 21.64
CA LYS A 4 -9.31 9.44 20.98
C LYS A 4 -9.20 9.31 19.46
N PRO A 5 -10.31 9.24 18.71
CA PRO A 5 -10.26 9.22 17.25
C PRO A 5 -9.51 10.42 16.69
N LEU A 6 -8.60 10.18 15.75
CA LEU A 6 -7.88 11.22 15.01
C LEU A 6 -8.76 11.78 13.90
N VAL A 7 -9.27 10.87 13.07
CA VAL A 7 -10.20 11.15 11.96
C VAL A 7 -11.14 9.96 11.79
N SER A 8 -12.20 10.17 10.99
CA SER A 8 -13.14 9.11 10.59
C SER A 8 -13.06 8.88 9.09
N ILE A 9 -13.03 7.63 8.68
CA ILE A 9 -13.28 7.21 7.29
C ILE A 9 -14.79 7.18 7.10
N ILE A 10 -15.29 7.88 6.09
CA ILE A 10 -16.72 7.97 5.77
C ILE A 10 -17.09 7.20 4.50
N SER A 11 -16.12 6.93 3.65
CA SER A 11 -16.30 6.07 2.47
C SER A 11 -14.95 5.54 1.97
N VAL A 12 -15.01 4.45 1.24
CA VAL A 12 -13.87 3.83 0.57
C VAL A 12 -14.25 3.34 -0.82
N GLY A 13 -13.27 3.31 -1.72
CA GLY A 13 -13.42 2.72 -3.04
C GLY A 13 -12.16 1.99 -3.47
N LEU A 14 -12.34 0.95 -4.27
CA LEU A 14 -11.28 0.07 -4.73
C LEU A 14 -11.55 -0.36 -6.17
N SER A 15 -10.60 -0.16 -7.08
CA SER A 15 -10.67 -0.75 -8.42
C SER A 15 -10.50 -2.27 -8.34
N LYS A 16 -10.82 -2.99 -9.41
CA LYS A 16 -10.31 -4.36 -9.55
C LYS A 16 -8.80 -4.30 -9.71
N PHE A 17 -8.07 -5.21 -9.08
CA PHE A 17 -6.63 -5.38 -9.29
C PHE A 17 -6.39 -6.35 -10.44
N GLY A 18 -5.42 -6.04 -11.31
CA GLY A 18 -5.12 -6.88 -12.46
C GLY A 18 -4.45 -6.12 -13.59
N LYS A 19 -4.53 -6.67 -14.79
CA LYS A 19 -4.04 -6.03 -16.00
C LYS A 19 -5.15 -5.18 -16.63
N HIS A 20 -4.96 -3.87 -16.66
CA HIS A 20 -5.90 -2.91 -17.25
C HIS A 20 -5.36 -2.42 -18.59
N GLU A 21 -5.60 -3.16 -19.66
CA GLU A 21 -5.15 -2.78 -21.01
C GLU A 21 -5.81 -1.48 -21.48
N GLY A 22 -5.00 -0.58 -22.06
CA GLY A 22 -5.48 0.70 -22.60
C GLY A 22 -5.88 1.75 -21.56
N LEU A 23 -5.78 1.45 -20.24
CA LEU A 23 -6.03 2.42 -19.18
C LEU A 23 -4.72 2.90 -18.57
N TYR A 24 -4.73 4.14 -18.08
CA TYR A 24 -3.67 4.75 -17.27
C TYR A 24 -4.08 4.75 -15.79
N ALA A 25 -3.16 5.09 -14.90
CA ALA A 25 -3.44 5.18 -13.46
C ALA A 25 -4.63 6.12 -13.16
N ARG A 26 -4.80 7.18 -13.92
CA ARG A 26 -5.89 8.16 -13.76
C ARG A 26 -7.28 7.55 -13.99
N GLU A 27 -7.47 6.72 -15.03
CA GLU A 27 -8.73 6.03 -15.26
C GLU A 27 -9.01 4.99 -14.18
N ILE A 28 -7.98 4.25 -13.77
CA ILE A 28 -8.08 3.22 -12.72
C ILE A 28 -8.41 3.88 -11.37
N PHE A 29 -7.77 5.01 -11.05
CA PHE A 29 -8.07 5.79 -9.85
C PHE A 29 -9.50 6.33 -9.86
N THR A 30 -9.96 6.83 -11.00
CA THR A 30 -11.33 7.33 -11.17
C THR A 30 -12.38 6.25 -10.88
N GLN A 31 -12.11 4.97 -11.21
CA GLN A 31 -13.01 3.86 -10.87
C GLN A 31 -13.13 3.71 -9.34
N ALA A 32 -12.01 3.76 -8.62
CA ALA A 32 -12.02 3.67 -7.15
C ALA A 32 -12.73 4.87 -6.52
N VAL A 33 -12.45 6.08 -7.00
CA VAL A 33 -13.08 7.32 -6.51
C VAL A 33 -14.58 7.31 -6.76
N LYS A 34 -15.01 6.87 -7.95
CA LYS A 34 -16.44 6.75 -8.25
C LYS A 34 -17.14 5.81 -7.28
N GLU A 35 -16.56 4.65 -6.99
CA GLU A 35 -17.14 3.73 -6.01
C GLU A 35 -17.25 4.38 -4.62
N ALA A 36 -16.23 5.13 -4.18
CA ALA A 36 -16.28 5.84 -2.91
C ALA A 36 -17.40 6.90 -2.88
N PHE A 37 -17.61 7.62 -3.97
CA PHE A 37 -18.69 8.61 -4.06
C PHE A 37 -20.07 7.94 -4.09
N ASP A 38 -20.24 6.88 -4.87
CA ASP A 38 -21.49 6.12 -4.96
C ASP A 38 -21.90 5.55 -3.58
N ARG A 39 -20.92 5.16 -2.74
CA ARG A 39 -21.15 4.66 -1.38
C ARG A 39 -21.44 5.75 -0.35
N CYS A 40 -21.27 7.01 -0.69
CA CYS A 40 -21.49 8.13 0.22
C CYS A 40 -22.41 9.20 -0.40
N PRO A 41 -23.69 8.91 -0.64
CA PRO A 41 -24.61 9.78 -1.38
C PRO A 41 -24.92 11.12 -0.68
N LYS A 42 -24.60 11.25 0.61
CA LYS A 42 -24.72 12.50 1.35
C LYS A 42 -23.54 13.46 1.11
N LEU A 43 -22.46 12.99 0.50
CA LEU A 43 -21.29 13.80 0.16
C LEU A 43 -21.52 14.51 -1.18
N ASP A 44 -21.26 15.80 -1.22
CA ASP A 44 -21.04 16.54 -2.47
C ASP A 44 -19.53 16.68 -2.69
N PRO A 45 -18.92 15.89 -3.62
CA PRO A 45 -17.48 15.85 -3.77
C PRO A 45 -16.86 17.23 -4.08
N LYS A 46 -17.51 18.02 -4.93
CA LYS A 46 -17.00 19.35 -5.33
C LYS A 46 -17.09 20.40 -4.23
N ARG A 47 -18.10 20.29 -3.38
CA ARG A 47 -18.30 21.22 -2.27
C ARG A 47 -17.50 20.82 -1.04
N ASP A 48 -17.53 19.54 -0.70
CA ASP A 48 -17.11 19.07 0.61
C ASP A 48 -15.62 18.70 0.66
N ILE A 49 -15.05 18.07 -0.40
CA ILE A 49 -13.63 17.68 -0.42
C ILE A 49 -12.76 18.92 -0.65
N LYS A 50 -11.83 19.16 0.28
CA LYS A 50 -11.00 20.37 0.30
C LYS A 50 -9.52 20.12 -0.03
N ALA A 51 -9.08 18.87 -0.01
CA ALA A 51 -7.72 18.50 -0.38
C ALA A 51 -7.67 17.02 -0.80
N MET A 52 -6.65 16.66 -1.56
CA MET A 52 -6.36 15.28 -1.96
C MET A 52 -4.89 14.96 -1.77
N PHE A 53 -4.62 13.78 -1.19
CA PHE A 53 -3.27 13.21 -1.11
C PHE A 53 -3.28 11.82 -1.72
N VAL A 54 -2.36 11.57 -2.65
CA VAL A 54 -2.30 10.31 -3.38
C VAL A 54 -0.90 9.71 -3.35
N GLY A 55 -0.84 8.43 -3.04
CA GLY A 55 0.37 7.63 -3.13
C GLY A 55 0.60 7.16 -4.56
N HIS A 56 1.81 7.35 -5.04
CA HIS A 56 2.25 6.85 -6.33
C HIS A 56 3.77 6.68 -6.28
N MET A 57 4.26 5.48 -6.51
CA MET A 57 5.68 5.19 -6.36
C MET A 57 6.52 5.88 -7.42
N GLY A 58 6.16 5.73 -8.69
CA GLY A 58 7.05 6.19 -9.75
C GLY A 58 6.38 6.69 -11.01
N GLU A 59 6.76 7.91 -11.42
CA GLU A 59 6.35 8.49 -12.70
C GLU A 59 6.97 7.76 -13.90
N SER A 60 8.00 6.93 -13.65
CA SER A 60 8.72 6.16 -14.68
C SER A 60 7.83 5.14 -15.40
N TYR A 61 6.82 4.59 -14.74
CA TYR A 61 5.92 3.61 -15.36
C TYR A 61 5.13 4.21 -16.52
N GLU A 62 4.59 5.41 -16.37
CA GLU A 62 3.72 6.05 -17.36
C GLU A 62 4.34 7.29 -18.01
N HIS A 63 5.51 7.73 -17.59
CA HIS A 63 6.13 8.99 -18.00
C HIS A 63 5.22 10.22 -17.75
N GLN A 64 4.38 10.15 -16.71
CA GLN A 64 3.44 11.19 -16.34
C GLN A 64 3.87 11.91 -15.07
N GLY A 65 4.25 13.18 -15.20
CA GLY A 65 4.43 14.09 -14.07
C GLY A 65 3.10 14.65 -13.55
N HIS A 66 3.17 15.46 -12.49
CA HIS A 66 1.99 16.08 -11.86
C HIS A 66 0.89 15.08 -11.46
N THR A 67 1.25 13.89 -11.02
CA THR A 67 0.32 12.80 -10.73
C THR A 67 -0.81 13.24 -9.79
N GLY A 68 -0.51 14.00 -8.73
CA GLY A 68 -1.54 14.49 -7.81
C GLY A 68 -2.64 15.30 -8.53
N SER A 69 -2.24 16.30 -9.31
CA SER A 69 -3.18 17.16 -10.06
C SER A 69 -3.91 16.39 -11.15
N THR A 70 -3.22 15.49 -11.86
CA THR A 70 -3.83 14.66 -12.91
C THR A 70 -4.93 13.76 -12.33
N LEU A 71 -4.67 13.11 -11.19
CA LEU A 71 -5.65 12.24 -10.54
C LEU A 71 -6.83 13.05 -9.97
N ALA A 72 -6.59 14.27 -9.45
CA ALA A 72 -7.66 15.15 -8.97
C ALA A 72 -8.57 15.61 -10.10
N ASP A 73 -7.99 16.03 -11.22
CA ASP A 73 -8.74 16.46 -12.41
C ASP A 73 -9.65 15.34 -12.93
N TRP A 74 -9.09 14.15 -13.12
CA TRP A 74 -9.84 12.98 -13.60
C TRP A 74 -10.88 12.47 -12.59
N ALA A 75 -10.66 12.67 -11.30
CA ALA A 75 -11.65 12.39 -10.25
C ALA A 75 -12.77 13.46 -10.19
N GLY A 76 -12.72 14.50 -11.02
CA GLY A 76 -13.68 15.60 -11.03
C GLY A 76 -13.53 16.56 -9.84
N LEU A 77 -12.35 16.58 -9.21
CA LEU A 77 -12.00 17.39 -8.03
C LEU A 77 -11.07 18.55 -8.39
N GLY A 78 -11.22 19.13 -9.58
CA GLY A 78 -10.42 20.28 -9.99
C GLY A 78 -10.47 21.45 -9.00
N ASN A 79 -9.38 22.24 -8.97
CA ASN A 79 -9.24 23.45 -8.15
C ASN A 79 -9.13 23.22 -6.62
N ILE A 80 -8.72 22.03 -6.19
CA ILE A 80 -8.32 21.75 -4.80
C ILE A 80 -6.81 21.48 -4.71
N PRO A 81 -6.18 21.69 -3.55
CA PRO A 81 -4.82 21.21 -3.31
C PRO A 81 -4.75 19.69 -3.52
N ALA A 82 -3.88 19.25 -4.42
CA ALA A 82 -3.66 17.84 -4.73
C ALA A 82 -2.17 17.54 -4.71
N THR A 83 -1.76 16.63 -3.83
CA THR A 83 -0.35 16.33 -3.57
C THR A 83 -0.07 14.85 -3.78
N ARG A 84 0.96 14.54 -4.58
CA ARG A 84 1.55 13.19 -4.62
C ARG A 84 2.45 13.01 -3.41
N THR A 85 2.33 11.86 -2.77
CA THR A 85 3.27 11.37 -1.75
C THR A 85 4.03 10.16 -2.28
N GLU A 86 5.28 10.03 -1.89
CA GLU A 86 6.14 8.91 -2.27
C GLU A 86 6.83 8.36 -1.02
N ALA A 87 6.78 7.06 -0.83
CA ALA A 87 7.48 6.26 0.16
C ALA A 87 7.53 4.79 -0.31
N ALA A 88 7.89 4.59 -1.58
CA ALA A 88 7.87 3.30 -2.28
C ALA A 88 6.53 2.56 -2.05
N CYS A 89 6.55 1.31 -1.57
CA CYS A 89 5.34 0.53 -1.29
C CYS A 89 4.43 1.15 -0.20
N ALA A 90 4.93 2.06 0.63
CA ALA A 90 4.18 2.75 1.67
C ALA A 90 3.57 4.10 1.21
N SER A 91 3.65 4.45 -0.08
CA SER A 91 3.22 5.76 -0.60
C SER A 91 1.78 6.11 -0.23
N SER A 92 0.84 5.17 -0.34
CA SER A 92 -0.57 5.41 0.05
C SER A 92 -0.75 5.52 1.57
N GLY A 93 0.06 4.81 2.36
CA GLY A 93 0.11 4.99 3.81
C GLY A 93 0.57 6.40 4.20
N ALA A 94 1.59 6.93 3.50
CA ALA A 94 2.06 8.31 3.66
C ALA A 94 1.00 9.33 3.20
N ALA A 95 0.24 9.03 2.12
CA ALA A 95 -0.88 9.85 1.67
C ALA A 95 -1.98 9.93 2.74
N LEU A 96 -2.38 8.78 3.31
CA LEU A 96 -3.35 8.74 4.41
C LEU A 96 -2.88 9.57 5.60
N ARG A 97 -1.61 9.44 6.00
CA ARG A 97 -1.03 10.21 7.10
C ARG A 97 -1.02 11.72 6.80
N SER A 98 -0.69 12.12 5.58
CA SER A 98 -0.77 13.52 5.14
C SER A 98 -2.21 14.06 5.21
N GLY A 99 -3.18 13.25 4.80
CA GLY A 99 -4.60 13.59 4.94
C GLY A 99 -5.03 13.74 6.40
N ILE A 100 -4.57 12.87 7.29
CA ILE A 100 -4.81 12.99 8.74
C ILE A 100 -4.26 14.33 9.26
N TYR A 101 -3.03 14.72 8.88
CA TYR A 101 -2.44 16.00 9.26
C TYR A 101 -3.27 17.19 8.74
N ALA A 102 -3.75 17.13 7.50
CA ALA A 102 -4.58 18.19 6.93
C ALA A 102 -5.91 18.35 7.69
N VAL A 103 -6.55 17.24 8.08
CA VAL A 103 -7.78 17.30 8.89
C VAL A 103 -7.52 17.80 10.31
N LEU A 104 -6.48 17.30 10.97
CA LEU A 104 -6.12 17.70 12.34
C LEU A 104 -5.66 19.16 12.43
N SER A 105 -5.01 19.68 11.38
CA SER A 105 -4.60 21.10 11.32
C SER A 105 -5.77 22.06 11.16
N GLY A 106 -6.96 21.56 10.80
CA GLY A 106 -8.13 22.38 10.52
C GLY A 106 -8.15 23.05 9.15
N LEU A 107 -7.15 22.83 8.29
CA LEU A 107 -7.11 23.39 6.93
C LEU A 107 -8.10 22.72 5.97
N ALA A 108 -8.50 21.48 6.24
CA ALA A 108 -9.48 20.76 5.45
C ALA A 108 -10.35 19.87 6.34
N ASP A 109 -11.67 20.03 6.23
CA ASP A 109 -12.61 19.23 7.03
C ASP A 109 -12.85 17.85 6.44
N VAL A 110 -12.80 17.73 5.10
CA VAL A 110 -12.96 16.48 4.34
C VAL A 110 -11.84 16.39 3.34
N VAL A 111 -11.15 15.26 3.33
CA VAL A 111 -9.99 14.98 2.48
C VAL A 111 -10.16 13.64 1.78
N LEU A 112 -9.84 13.59 0.50
CA LEU A 112 -9.69 12.34 -0.22
C LEU A 112 -8.23 11.89 -0.15
N VAL A 113 -8.01 10.65 0.28
CA VAL A 113 -6.69 10.02 0.30
C VAL A 113 -6.73 8.73 -0.50
N GLY A 114 -5.63 8.36 -1.13
CA GLY A 114 -5.63 7.13 -1.89
C GLY A 114 -4.32 6.88 -2.60
N GLY A 115 -4.36 6.07 -3.64
CA GLY A 115 -3.22 5.83 -4.52
C GLY A 115 -3.60 4.97 -5.70
N ALA A 116 -2.74 5.01 -6.69
CA ALA A 116 -2.85 4.21 -7.90
C ALA A 116 -1.46 3.87 -8.42
N GLU A 117 -1.34 2.69 -9.02
CA GLU A 117 -0.16 2.31 -9.76
C GLU A 117 -0.54 1.59 -11.05
N LYS A 118 0.20 1.87 -12.11
CA LYS A 118 0.04 1.27 -13.44
C LYS A 118 1.38 0.71 -13.90
N MET A 119 1.53 -0.62 -13.86
CA MET A 119 2.78 -1.30 -14.14
C MET A 119 2.70 -2.31 -15.29
N THR A 120 1.53 -2.92 -15.53
CA THR A 120 1.41 -4.11 -16.39
C THR A 120 1.60 -3.85 -17.89
N HIS A 121 1.69 -2.59 -18.32
CA HIS A 121 2.04 -2.22 -19.69
C HIS A 121 3.55 -2.22 -19.96
N ARG A 122 4.36 -2.37 -18.90
CA ARG A 122 5.80 -2.52 -18.98
C ARG A 122 6.22 -3.98 -18.96
N SER A 123 7.38 -4.28 -19.50
CA SER A 123 7.98 -5.62 -19.37
C SER A 123 8.34 -5.90 -17.90
N THR A 124 8.40 -7.20 -17.55
CA THR A 124 8.82 -7.61 -16.20
C THR A 124 10.22 -7.07 -15.86
N THR A 125 11.13 -6.98 -16.83
CA THR A 125 12.47 -6.43 -16.62
C THR A 125 12.42 -4.96 -16.25
N GLU A 126 11.70 -4.12 -17.00
CA GLU A 126 11.54 -2.69 -16.69
C GLU A 126 10.89 -2.47 -15.32
N VAL A 127 9.83 -3.24 -15.00
CA VAL A 127 9.18 -3.12 -13.69
C VAL A 127 10.13 -3.52 -12.56
N THR A 128 10.90 -4.58 -12.73
CA THR A 128 11.88 -5.03 -11.73
C THR A 128 12.97 -3.97 -11.51
N GLU A 129 13.42 -3.32 -12.58
CA GLU A 129 14.39 -2.23 -12.52
C GLU A 129 13.81 -1.01 -11.78
N TYR A 130 12.59 -0.59 -12.11
CA TYR A 130 11.93 0.52 -11.43
C TYR A 130 11.65 0.23 -9.95
N LEU A 131 11.25 -1.00 -9.61
CA LEU A 131 11.07 -1.40 -8.21
C LEU A 131 12.39 -1.40 -7.43
N ALA A 132 13.51 -1.74 -8.09
CA ALA A 132 14.84 -1.70 -7.48
C ALA A 132 15.30 -0.26 -7.14
N MET A 133 14.69 0.78 -7.73
CA MET A 133 14.93 2.19 -7.35
C MET A 133 14.56 2.49 -5.88
N ALA A 134 13.84 1.59 -5.20
CA ALA A 134 13.60 1.67 -3.76
C ALA A 134 14.80 1.25 -2.89
N SER A 135 15.93 0.86 -3.50
CA SER A 135 17.21 0.58 -2.84
C SER A 135 18.23 1.70 -3.08
N ASP A 136 19.42 1.57 -2.49
CA ASP A 136 20.52 2.49 -2.77
C ASP A 136 21.03 2.29 -4.20
N TYR A 137 20.80 3.26 -5.07
CA TYR A 137 21.15 3.15 -6.49
C TYR A 137 22.65 2.88 -6.71
N PRO A 138 23.60 3.73 -6.19
CA PRO A 138 25.01 3.55 -6.48
C PRO A 138 25.64 2.29 -5.88
N LEU A 139 25.19 1.86 -4.71
CA LEU A 139 25.82 0.78 -3.97
C LEU A 139 25.08 -0.56 -4.08
N GLU A 140 23.83 -0.55 -4.46
CA GLU A 140 23.02 -1.76 -4.59
C GLU A 140 22.55 -1.97 -6.04
N GLN A 141 21.67 -1.12 -6.56
CA GLN A 141 21.06 -1.31 -7.88
C GLN A 141 22.11 -1.31 -9.00
N TRP A 142 23.06 -0.36 -9.00
CA TRP A 142 24.14 -0.28 -9.98
C TRP A 142 24.99 -1.54 -10.02
N ASN A 143 25.14 -2.24 -8.89
CA ASN A 143 25.85 -3.51 -8.78
C ASN A 143 25.01 -4.74 -9.17
N GLY A 144 23.82 -4.53 -9.72
CA GLY A 144 22.98 -5.58 -10.29
C GLY A 144 22.01 -6.22 -9.31
N ILE A 145 21.82 -5.66 -8.10
CA ILE A 145 20.77 -6.19 -7.21
C ILE A 145 19.39 -5.93 -7.80
N THR A 146 18.54 -6.93 -7.74
CA THR A 146 17.14 -6.81 -8.14
C THR A 146 16.23 -6.71 -6.92
N PHE A 147 15.02 -6.22 -7.10
CA PHE A 147 14.06 -6.14 -6.00
C PHE A 147 13.81 -7.50 -5.32
N PRO A 148 13.56 -8.62 -6.06
CA PRO A 148 13.52 -9.94 -5.44
C PRO A 148 14.84 -10.36 -4.78
N GLY A 149 15.97 -9.94 -5.31
CA GLY A 149 17.30 -10.23 -4.75
C GLY A 149 17.50 -9.64 -3.35
N LEU A 150 17.03 -8.41 -3.12
CA LEU A 150 17.04 -7.78 -1.79
C LEU A 150 16.30 -8.62 -0.75
N PHE A 151 15.10 -9.10 -1.10
CA PHE A 151 14.31 -9.94 -0.20
C PHE A 151 14.87 -11.36 -0.05
N ALA A 152 15.54 -11.87 -1.08
CA ALA A 152 16.25 -13.15 -0.99
C ALA A 152 17.39 -13.11 0.03
N LEU A 153 18.13 -12.00 0.12
CA LEU A 153 19.15 -11.80 1.15
C LEU A 153 18.52 -11.79 2.56
N MET A 154 17.39 -11.10 2.73
CA MET A 154 16.65 -11.08 3.99
C MET A 154 16.10 -12.47 4.35
N ALA A 155 15.53 -13.20 3.37
CA ALA A 155 15.05 -14.57 3.55
C ALA A 155 16.16 -15.50 3.98
N THR A 156 17.32 -15.47 3.31
CA THR A 156 18.49 -16.27 3.63
C THR A 156 19.00 -15.98 5.05
N ALA A 157 19.08 -14.70 5.43
CA ALA A 157 19.47 -14.31 6.77
C ALA A 157 18.50 -14.84 7.84
N ARG A 158 17.18 -14.83 7.52
CA ARG A 158 16.14 -15.35 8.41
C ARG A 158 16.21 -16.87 8.53
N MET A 159 16.40 -17.58 7.42
CA MET A 159 16.60 -19.02 7.40
C MET A 159 17.80 -19.43 8.26
N HIS A 160 18.93 -18.74 8.12
CA HIS A 160 20.13 -18.99 8.91
C HIS A 160 19.90 -18.73 10.41
N LYS A 161 19.26 -17.62 10.75
CA LYS A 161 19.12 -17.19 12.17
C LYS A 161 18.03 -17.95 12.92
N TYR A 162 16.92 -18.25 12.28
CA TYR A 162 15.73 -18.79 12.95
C TYR A 162 15.34 -20.19 12.46
N GLY A 163 16.03 -20.74 11.47
CA GLY A 163 15.68 -22.04 10.88
C GLY A 163 14.38 -21.97 10.07
N THR A 164 13.95 -20.79 9.61
CA THR A 164 12.77 -20.66 8.74
C THR A 164 12.96 -21.48 7.48
N THR A 165 11.95 -22.27 7.11
CA THR A 165 12.00 -23.16 5.94
C THR A 165 11.25 -22.59 4.74
N GLU A 166 11.53 -23.14 3.54
CA GLU A 166 10.79 -22.77 2.33
C GLU A 166 9.30 -23.15 2.43
N GLU A 167 8.96 -24.24 3.15
CA GLU A 167 7.59 -24.67 3.41
C GLU A 167 6.84 -23.64 4.26
N GLN A 168 7.50 -23.07 5.28
CA GLN A 168 6.89 -22.04 6.11
C GLN A 168 6.60 -20.77 5.30
N MET A 169 7.49 -20.36 4.40
CA MET A 169 7.25 -19.27 3.46
C MET A 169 6.10 -19.62 2.50
N ALA A 170 6.10 -20.84 1.97
CA ALA A 170 5.03 -21.32 1.08
C ALA A 170 3.64 -21.29 1.73
N MET A 171 3.54 -21.56 3.05
CA MET A 171 2.27 -21.44 3.79
C MET A 171 1.69 -20.03 3.77
N VAL A 172 2.53 -18.99 3.76
CA VAL A 172 2.09 -17.59 3.61
C VAL A 172 1.46 -17.38 2.23
N ALA A 173 2.10 -17.86 1.16
CA ALA A 173 1.54 -17.80 -0.20
C ALA A 173 0.20 -18.54 -0.30
N VAL A 174 0.09 -19.75 0.25
CA VAL A 174 -1.16 -20.53 0.28
C VAL A 174 -2.28 -19.77 0.99
N LYS A 175 -2.00 -19.20 2.17
CA LYS A 175 -2.96 -18.34 2.91
C LYS A 175 -3.41 -17.16 2.05
N ASN A 176 -2.48 -16.45 1.42
CA ASN A 176 -2.79 -15.26 0.63
C ASN A 176 -3.64 -15.61 -0.60
N HIS A 177 -3.32 -16.70 -1.31
CA HIS A 177 -4.12 -17.18 -2.43
C HIS A 177 -5.52 -17.65 -2.00
N SER A 178 -5.64 -18.29 -0.84
CA SER A 178 -6.93 -18.69 -0.27
C SER A 178 -7.81 -17.46 0.01
N ASN A 179 -7.26 -16.42 0.64
CA ASN A 179 -7.98 -15.18 0.92
C ASN A 179 -8.34 -14.43 -0.37
N ALA A 180 -7.40 -14.34 -1.32
CA ALA A 180 -7.63 -13.71 -2.61
C ALA A 180 -8.76 -14.38 -3.40
N ASN A 181 -8.91 -15.70 -3.30
CA ASN A 181 -10.00 -16.44 -3.96
C ASN A 181 -11.39 -16.00 -3.49
N LEU A 182 -11.52 -15.42 -2.31
CA LEU A 182 -12.76 -14.89 -1.75
C LEU A 182 -13.00 -13.43 -2.11
N ASN A 183 -12.00 -12.72 -2.63
CA ASN A 183 -12.07 -11.29 -2.94
C ASN A 183 -12.29 -11.07 -4.44
N PRO A 184 -13.48 -10.61 -4.89
CA PRO A 184 -13.79 -10.44 -6.32
C PRO A 184 -12.90 -9.40 -7.01
N LYS A 185 -12.22 -8.55 -6.24
CA LYS A 185 -11.31 -7.51 -6.75
C LYS A 185 -9.84 -7.96 -6.79
N ALA A 186 -9.51 -9.13 -6.27
CA ALA A 186 -8.16 -9.68 -6.38
C ALA A 186 -7.81 -10.05 -7.82
N GLN A 187 -6.52 -9.96 -8.15
CA GLN A 187 -6.03 -10.27 -9.50
C GLN A 187 -6.15 -11.77 -9.84
N LEU A 188 -5.79 -12.64 -8.90
CA LEU A 188 -5.82 -14.08 -9.10
C LEU A 188 -6.83 -14.76 -8.19
N HIS A 189 -7.65 -15.65 -8.79
CA HIS A 189 -8.56 -16.55 -8.09
C HIS A 189 -8.10 -17.99 -8.32
N LYS A 190 -6.93 -18.32 -7.76
CA LYS A 190 -6.29 -19.62 -7.90
C LYS A 190 -5.89 -20.15 -6.53
N LEU A 191 -6.46 -21.26 -6.11
CA LEU A 191 -5.97 -22.01 -4.96
C LEU A 191 -4.67 -22.72 -5.34
N ILE A 192 -3.69 -22.69 -4.45
CA ILE A 192 -2.39 -23.36 -4.59
C ILE A 192 -2.07 -24.14 -3.33
N THR A 193 -1.18 -25.12 -3.45
CA THR A 193 -0.66 -25.92 -2.33
C THR A 193 0.77 -25.52 -2.00
N VAL A 194 1.29 -26.02 -0.89
CA VAL A 194 2.70 -25.84 -0.51
C VAL A 194 3.62 -26.45 -1.61
N GLU A 195 3.26 -27.62 -2.14
CA GLU A 195 3.97 -28.30 -3.21
C GLU A 195 4.02 -27.47 -4.49
N ASP A 196 2.90 -26.80 -4.86
CA ASP A 196 2.86 -25.88 -6.01
C ASP A 196 3.85 -24.73 -5.85
N VAL A 197 3.95 -24.15 -4.64
CA VAL A 197 4.90 -23.09 -4.34
C VAL A 197 6.33 -23.60 -4.45
N LEU A 198 6.64 -24.72 -3.80
CA LEU A 198 7.98 -25.31 -3.77
C LEU A 198 8.46 -25.74 -5.17
N ALA A 199 7.54 -26.21 -6.03
CA ALA A 199 7.83 -26.58 -7.42
C ALA A 199 7.88 -25.40 -8.38
N SER A 200 7.48 -24.18 -7.95
CA SER A 200 7.45 -23.02 -8.82
C SER A 200 8.89 -22.52 -9.15
N LYS A 201 9.00 -21.77 -10.26
CA LYS A 201 10.28 -21.25 -10.73
C LYS A 201 10.98 -20.40 -9.67
N VAL A 202 12.26 -20.65 -9.43
CA VAL A 202 13.12 -19.82 -8.60
C VAL A 202 13.32 -18.45 -9.29
N VAL A 203 13.07 -17.38 -8.55
CA VAL A 203 13.26 -15.98 -8.98
C VAL A 203 14.61 -15.47 -8.48
N ALA A 204 14.85 -15.59 -7.19
CA ALA A 204 16.13 -15.33 -6.51
C ALA A 204 16.16 -16.20 -5.26
N TRP A 205 16.97 -17.28 -5.24
CA TRP A 205 16.93 -18.25 -4.16
C TRP A 205 17.05 -17.61 -2.77
N PRO A 206 16.19 -17.96 -1.78
CA PRO A 206 15.17 -19.01 -1.77
C PRO A 206 13.81 -18.60 -2.34
N ILE A 207 13.65 -17.37 -2.79
CA ILE A 207 12.40 -16.80 -3.29
C ILE A 207 12.01 -17.43 -4.63
N LYS A 208 10.81 -17.97 -4.69
CA LYS A 208 10.19 -18.56 -5.88
C LYS A 208 9.04 -17.70 -6.41
N MET A 209 8.49 -18.07 -7.54
CA MET A 209 7.46 -17.29 -8.24
C MET A 209 6.23 -17.01 -7.37
N PHE A 210 5.75 -18.01 -6.62
CA PHE A 210 4.59 -17.82 -5.74
C PHE A 210 4.94 -17.19 -4.39
N ASP A 211 6.22 -16.99 -4.08
CA ASP A 211 6.66 -16.18 -2.95
C ASP A 211 6.61 -14.67 -3.25
N CYS A 212 6.47 -14.30 -4.53
CA CYS A 212 6.45 -12.91 -4.98
C CYS A 212 5.01 -12.41 -5.13
N SER A 213 4.75 -11.15 -4.73
CA SER A 213 3.55 -10.44 -5.14
C SER A 213 3.55 -10.23 -6.66
N LEU A 214 2.36 -10.06 -7.23
CA LEU A 214 2.18 -9.91 -8.67
C LEU A 214 2.50 -8.48 -9.12
N ILE A 215 3.06 -8.35 -10.33
CA ILE A 215 3.01 -7.08 -11.06
C ILE A 215 1.54 -6.86 -11.44
N THR A 216 0.98 -5.73 -11.00
CA THR A 216 -0.45 -5.45 -11.12
C THR A 216 -0.71 -3.96 -11.30
N ASP A 217 -1.87 -3.65 -11.84
CA ASP A 217 -2.44 -2.31 -11.85
C ASP A 217 -3.56 -2.29 -10.82
N GLY A 218 -3.74 -1.14 -10.17
CA GLY A 218 -4.85 -0.97 -9.24
C GLY A 218 -4.87 0.40 -8.60
N ALA A 219 -6.00 0.71 -7.98
CA ALA A 219 -6.19 1.93 -7.22
C ALA A 219 -7.13 1.72 -6.04
N SER A 220 -6.91 2.51 -5.02
CA SER A 220 -7.83 2.60 -3.88
C SER A 220 -7.91 4.02 -3.35
N CYS A 221 -9.01 4.35 -2.69
CA CYS A 221 -9.15 5.61 -1.99
C CYS A 221 -10.02 5.48 -0.74
N ALA A 222 -9.84 6.42 0.17
CA ALA A 222 -10.70 6.64 1.31
C ALA A 222 -11.03 8.13 1.42
N ILE A 223 -12.22 8.44 1.91
CA ILE A 223 -12.63 9.80 2.24
C ILE A 223 -12.62 9.90 3.75
N ILE A 224 -11.83 10.81 4.28
CA ILE A 224 -11.67 11.04 5.72
C ILE A 224 -12.17 12.40 6.12
N THR A 225 -12.65 12.51 7.35
CA THR A 225 -13.17 13.77 7.93
C THR A 225 -12.91 13.83 9.43
N LYS A 226 -13.17 14.99 10.02
CA LYS A 226 -13.21 15.15 11.47
C LYS A 226 -14.23 14.20 12.09
N PRO A 227 -13.95 13.56 13.25
CA PRO A 227 -14.88 12.62 13.87
C PRO A 227 -16.27 13.17 14.12
N GLU A 228 -16.37 14.44 14.55
CA GLU A 228 -17.62 15.12 14.82
C GLU A 228 -18.47 15.41 13.58
N LEU A 229 -17.87 15.42 12.39
CA LEU A 229 -18.57 15.63 11.12
C LEU A 229 -19.02 14.32 10.46
N SER A 230 -18.47 13.19 10.87
CA SER A 230 -18.63 11.91 10.17
C SER A 230 -20.08 11.47 10.02
N LYS A 231 -20.90 11.69 11.04
CA LYS A 231 -22.33 11.32 11.04
C LYS A 231 -23.18 12.13 10.04
N LYS A 232 -22.66 13.24 9.49
CA LYS A 232 -23.33 13.96 8.40
C LYS A 232 -23.31 13.16 7.10
N PHE A 233 -22.33 12.31 6.92
CA PHE A 233 -22.03 11.60 5.67
C PHE A 233 -22.41 10.12 5.71
N THR A 234 -22.19 9.45 6.84
CA THR A 234 -22.47 8.01 6.99
C THR A 234 -22.92 7.68 8.41
N ASP A 235 -23.73 6.63 8.54
CA ASP A 235 -24.18 6.12 9.82
C ASP A 235 -23.16 5.15 10.46
N THR A 236 -22.21 4.65 9.67
CA THR A 236 -21.19 3.65 10.07
C THR A 236 -19.76 4.15 9.79
N PRO A 237 -19.32 5.30 10.38
CA PRO A 237 -17.96 5.76 10.18
C PRO A 237 -16.97 4.82 10.86
N VAL A 238 -15.82 4.59 10.21
CA VAL A 238 -14.69 3.84 10.80
C VAL A 238 -13.69 4.84 11.38
N GLN A 239 -13.31 4.63 12.64
CA GLN A 239 -12.42 5.56 13.35
C GLN A 239 -10.96 5.17 13.17
N ILE A 240 -10.10 6.12 12.81
CA ILE A 240 -8.66 5.98 12.90
C ILE A 240 -8.22 6.52 14.25
N ILE A 241 -7.74 5.65 15.12
CA ILE A 241 -7.33 5.96 16.51
C ILE A 241 -5.82 6.01 16.72
N GLY A 242 -5.04 5.59 15.73
CA GLY A 242 -3.59 5.65 15.77
C GLY A 242 -2.99 5.66 14.36
N SER A 243 -1.86 6.32 14.20
CA SER A 243 -1.12 6.39 12.94
C SER A 243 0.37 6.52 13.23
N GLY A 244 1.16 5.54 12.82
CA GLY A 244 2.62 5.52 12.96
C GLY A 244 3.31 5.48 11.61
N GLN A 245 4.46 6.13 11.51
CA GLN A 245 5.36 6.08 10.37
C GLN A 245 6.80 6.20 10.87
N ALA A 246 7.70 5.46 10.26
CA ALA A 246 9.12 5.56 10.51
C ALA A 246 9.89 5.20 9.23
N SER A 247 11.14 5.63 9.15
CA SER A 247 12.09 5.21 8.12
C SER A 247 13.22 4.40 8.75
N ASP A 248 13.89 3.62 7.92
CA ASP A 248 15.12 2.89 8.24
C ASP A 248 16.21 3.31 7.25
N THR A 249 17.43 2.81 7.39
CA THR A 249 18.47 2.97 6.37
C THR A 249 18.01 2.41 5.03
N ILE A 250 18.32 3.12 3.95
CA ILE A 250 17.85 2.70 2.62
C ILE A 250 18.60 1.46 2.14
N GLY A 251 19.92 1.42 2.24
CA GLY A 251 20.73 0.28 1.85
C GLY A 251 20.67 -0.87 2.86
N LEU A 252 20.53 -2.10 2.37
CA LEU A 252 20.55 -3.28 3.24
C LEU A 252 21.87 -3.45 3.96
N TYR A 253 22.97 -3.04 3.36
CA TYR A 253 24.33 -3.15 3.89
C TYR A 253 24.55 -2.33 5.17
N GLU A 254 23.74 -1.28 5.41
CA GLU A 254 23.80 -0.45 6.62
C GLU A 254 22.82 -0.91 7.71
N ARG A 255 21.91 -1.83 7.41
CA ARG A 255 20.89 -2.23 8.38
C ARG A 255 21.49 -2.99 9.55
N GLN A 256 21.05 -2.64 10.74
CA GLN A 256 21.41 -3.34 11.97
C GLN A 256 20.97 -4.81 11.96
N SER A 257 19.92 -5.13 11.21
CA SER A 257 19.37 -6.48 11.11
C SER A 257 18.67 -6.69 9.78
N LEU A 258 19.02 -7.77 9.09
CA LEU A 258 18.29 -8.24 7.91
C LEU A 258 17.06 -9.10 8.25
N THR A 259 16.87 -9.42 9.54
CA THR A 259 15.77 -10.28 10.01
C THR A 259 14.72 -9.51 10.82
N SER A 260 14.78 -8.18 10.78
CA SER A 260 13.85 -7.31 11.51
C SER A 260 13.67 -5.99 10.76
N ILE A 261 12.43 -5.62 10.52
CA ILE A 261 12.07 -4.35 9.88
C ILE A 261 11.87 -3.32 11.00
N ILE A 262 12.93 -2.55 11.30
CA ILE A 262 12.93 -1.59 12.41
C ILE A 262 11.89 -0.50 12.19
N ALA A 263 11.76 0.02 10.95
CA ALA A 263 10.75 1.02 10.62
C ALA A 263 9.34 0.55 10.96
N ALA A 264 8.97 -0.70 10.60
CA ALA A 264 7.66 -1.25 10.93
C ALA A 264 7.43 -1.34 12.44
N LYS A 265 8.44 -1.76 13.22
CA LYS A 265 8.36 -1.82 14.69
C LYS A 265 8.13 -0.44 15.31
N LEU A 266 8.88 0.57 14.87
CA LEU A 266 8.77 1.94 15.37
C LEU A 266 7.42 2.57 14.99
N ALA A 267 6.98 2.36 13.76
CA ALA A 267 5.68 2.82 13.30
C ALA A 267 4.53 2.16 14.08
N ALA A 268 4.58 0.84 14.26
CA ALA A 268 3.60 0.11 15.07
C ALA A 268 3.59 0.59 16.54
N LYS A 269 4.75 0.75 17.16
CA LYS A 269 4.86 1.28 18.52
C LYS A 269 4.15 2.61 18.66
N THR A 270 4.44 3.57 17.77
CA THR A 270 3.82 4.90 17.77
C THR A 270 2.29 4.79 17.61
N ALA A 271 1.81 3.94 16.69
CA ALA A 271 0.39 3.77 16.45
C ALA A 271 -0.33 3.16 17.67
N TYR A 272 0.23 2.13 18.29
CA TYR A 272 -0.32 1.49 19.49
C TYR A 272 -0.34 2.43 20.70
N GLU A 273 0.74 3.18 20.94
CA GLU A 273 0.82 4.19 22.00
C GLU A 273 -0.24 5.28 21.82
N MET A 274 -0.42 5.78 20.60
CA MET A 274 -1.43 6.78 20.25
C MET A 274 -2.85 6.24 20.42
N ALA A 275 -3.08 5.01 19.99
CA ALA A 275 -4.37 4.33 20.12
C ALA A 275 -4.69 3.84 21.54
N GLN A 276 -3.70 3.80 22.43
CA GLN A 276 -3.81 3.24 23.79
C GLN A 276 -4.31 1.77 23.79
N ILE A 277 -3.82 0.97 22.85
CA ILE A 277 -4.12 -0.47 22.76
C ILE A 277 -2.83 -1.28 22.73
N GLN A 278 -2.96 -2.58 22.92
CA GLN A 278 -1.88 -3.56 22.79
C GLN A 278 -2.07 -4.39 21.51
N PRO A 279 -1.03 -5.01 20.96
CA PRO A 279 -1.15 -5.92 19.81
C PRO A 279 -2.20 -7.03 20.02
N SER A 280 -2.38 -7.49 21.27
CA SER A 280 -3.39 -8.50 21.63
C SER A 280 -4.85 -8.02 21.52
N ASN A 281 -5.06 -6.72 21.34
CA ASN A 281 -6.40 -6.14 21.12
C ASN A 281 -6.78 -6.07 19.62
N VAL A 282 -5.90 -6.52 18.73
CA VAL A 282 -6.12 -6.50 17.28
C VAL A 282 -6.78 -7.81 16.86
N ASP A 283 -7.98 -7.72 16.31
CA ASP A 283 -8.73 -8.88 15.82
C ASP A 283 -8.34 -9.26 14.39
N VAL A 284 -8.06 -8.27 13.54
CA VAL A 284 -7.68 -8.46 12.13
C VAL A 284 -6.54 -7.52 11.77
N ALA A 285 -5.57 -8.03 11.02
CA ALA A 285 -4.47 -7.24 10.49
C ALA A 285 -4.34 -7.44 8.98
N GLU A 286 -4.27 -6.36 8.24
CA GLU A 286 -3.83 -6.35 6.85
C GLU A 286 -2.38 -5.87 6.80
N VAL A 287 -1.53 -6.66 6.15
CA VAL A 287 -0.08 -6.39 6.07
C VAL A 287 0.39 -6.42 4.62
N HIS A 288 1.50 -5.76 4.35
CA HIS A 288 2.11 -5.76 3.03
C HIS A 288 3.08 -6.94 2.88
N ASP A 289 2.63 -7.98 2.21
CA ASP A 289 3.41 -9.18 1.89
C ASP A 289 3.97 -9.08 0.47
N CYS A 290 4.89 -8.15 0.19
CA CYS A 290 5.50 -8.10 -1.15
C CYS A 290 6.27 -9.39 -1.49
N PHE A 291 6.78 -10.08 -0.47
CA PHE A 291 7.33 -11.43 -0.51
C PHE A 291 6.97 -12.18 0.77
N THR A 292 6.85 -13.49 0.68
CA THR A 292 6.42 -14.35 1.81
C THR A 292 7.36 -14.36 3.01
N THR A 293 8.53 -13.76 2.89
CA THR A 293 9.53 -13.64 3.96
C THR A 293 9.36 -12.38 4.83
N VAL A 294 8.49 -11.45 4.47
CA VAL A 294 8.31 -10.16 5.15
C VAL A 294 7.52 -10.27 6.45
#